data_7edb661756cbf995e23ed9804b131b47
#
_entry.id   7edb661756cbf995e23ed9804b131b47
#
_cell.length_a   1.000
_cell.length_b   1.000
_cell.length_c   1.000
_cell.angle_alpha   90.00
_cell.angle_beta   90.00
_cell.angle_gamma   90.00
#
_symmetry.space_group_name_H-M   'P 1'
#
loop_
_entity.id
_entity.type
_entity.pdbx_description
1 polymer ?
#
loop_
_entity_poly.entity_id
_entity_poly.type
_entity_poly.pdbx_seq_one_letter_code
_entity_poly.pdbx_strand_id
1 'polypeptide(L)'
;MAKEIKYGVEARKALEAGVNKLADTVRVTIGPKGRNVVLDKSFGAPLITNDGVTIAKEIELEDPFENMGAQLLKEDATKTNDVAGDGTTTATVLAQAMVNEGMKNLAAGANPIVLRKGMKKATDEAVKAIAEMSEPISSKDQIARVAAISAASDEVGEMVADAMEKVTNDGVITIEESKTMKTELDLVEGMQFDRGYISAYMCTDMEKMEATLDDPYILITDKKIANINDILPLLEQIVKTGAKLLIIAEDIEGEALTTLIVNKLRGTFSVVGVKAPGYGDRRKEMLKDIAILTGGTVISDELGLDLKDATMEQLGRAKSVKVQKENTIIVDGLGDKKEIADRVAQIKGQIEETKSDFDREKLQERLAKLAGGVAVIRVGAATETEMKEAKLRMEDALAATKAAVEEGIIAGGGSAYVHAAEKVAAVVNEMEGDEKTGGKIILKALEAPLFHIVSNAGLEGAVIVNKVKELPVGQGFDAYNEIFVDMIKAGILDPAKVTRSALQNATSVASTLLTTESVVANIKEETPAMPAGAGGMGGMM
;
A
#
# COMPACT_ATOMS: atom_id res chain seq x y z
N MET A 1 -9.86 -29.16 17.04
CA MET A 1 -8.42 -28.98 17.29
C MET A 1 -8.21 -28.61 18.76
N ALA A 2 -7.35 -29.32 19.47
CA ALA A 2 -6.94 -28.96 20.83
C ALA A 2 -6.13 -27.66 20.82
N LYS A 3 -6.15 -26.95 21.96
CA LYS A 3 -5.45 -25.68 22.13
C LYS A 3 -4.36 -25.82 23.17
N GLU A 4 -3.23 -25.20 22.92
CA GLU A 4 -2.18 -24.96 23.89
C GLU A 4 -2.26 -23.51 24.35
N ILE A 5 -2.08 -23.27 25.66
CA ILE A 5 -2.24 -21.94 26.25
C ILE A 5 -0.99 -21.62 27.07
N LYS A 6 -0.39 -20.47 26.81
CA LYS A 6 0.68 -19.89 27.63
C LYS A 6 0.17 -18.65 28.36
N TYR A 7 0.69 -18.40 29.55
CA TYR A 7 0.27 -17.29 30.41
C TYR A 7 1.44 -16.43 30.87
N GLY A 8 1.13 -15.20 31.24
CA GLY A 8 2.04 -14.28 31.94
C GLY A 8 3.38 -14.10 31.21
N VAL A 9 4.46 -14.32 31.95
CA VAL A 9 5.83 -14.10 31.45
C VAL A 9 6.19 -15.01 30.27
N GLU A 10 5.71 -16.28 30.28
CA GLU A 10 5.99 -17.21 29.19
C GLU A 10 5.32 -16.78 27.88
N ALA A 11 4.06 -16.37 27.95
CA ALA A 11 3.32 -15.84 26.80
C ALA A 11 4.00 -14.60 26.23
N ARG A 12 4.34 -13.63 27.09
CA ARG A 12 5.00 -12.39 26.68
C ARG A 12 6.38 -12.61 26.06
N LYS A 13 7.21 -13.51 26.63
CA LYS A 13 8.54 -13.85 26.05
C LYS A 13 8.43 -14.47 24.66
N ALA A 14 7.45 -15.34 24.43
CA ALA A 14 7.26 -15.93 23.12
C ALA A 14 6.84 -14.87 22.08
N LEU A 15 5.89 -13.98 22.42
CA LEU A 15 5.50 -12.88 21.55
C LEU A 15 6.68 -11.92 21.25
N GLU A 16 7.45 -11.54 22.28
CA GLU A 16 8.65 -10.69 22.14
C GLU A 16 9.71 -11.34 21.22
N ALA A 17 9.93 -12.64 21.35
CA ALA A 17 10.86 -13.38 20.49
C ALA A 17 10.42 -13.33 19.02
N GLY A 18 9.12 -13.50 18.75
CA GLY A 18 8.57 -13.39 17.41
C GLY A 18 8.69 -11.98 16.81
N VAL A 19 8.37 -10.95 17.59
CA VAL A 19 8.57 -9.55 17.21
C VAL A 19 10.03 -9.29 16.85
N ASN A 20 10.96 -9.72 17.70
CA ASN A 20 12.39 -9.50 17.48
C ASN A 20 12.90 -10.22 16.23
N LYS A 21 12.51 -11.48 15.99
CA LYS A 21 12.93 -12.22 14.79
C LYS A 21 12.51 -11.52 13.50
N LEU A 22 11.26 -11.04 13.42
CA LEU A 22 10.80 -10.30 12.27
C LEU A 22 11.50 -8.95 12.15
N ALA A 23 11.52 -8.15 13.22
CA ALA A 23 12.09 -6.82 13.20
C ALA A 23 13.60 -6.82 12.90
N ASP A 24 14.36 -7.77 13.45
CA ASP A 24 15.78 -7.92 13.18
C ASP A 24 16.08 -8.23 11.72
N THR A 25 15.17 -8.95 11.04
CA THR A 25 15.29 -9.23 9.61
C THR A 25 14.96 -7.99 8.76
N VAL A 26 13.95 -7.21 9.15
CA VAL A 26 13.51 -6.03 8.39
C VAL A 26 14.46 -4.84 8.61
N ARG A 27 14.91 -4.56 9.84
CA ARG A 27 15.68 -3.35 10.18
C ARG A 27 17.02 -3.21 9.46
N VAL A 28 17.57 -4.31 8.91
CA VAL A 28 18.84 -4.25 8.15
C VAL A 28 18.72 -3.45 6.86
N THR A 29 17.48 -3.20 6.41
CA THR A 29 17.20 -2.47 5.17
C THR A 29 17.11 -0.96 5.37
N ILE A 30 16.97 -0.45 6.61
CA ILE A 30 16.72 0.98 6.86
C ILE A 30 17.94 1.85 6.57
N GLY A 31 17.71 2.98 5.92
CA GLY A 31 18.70 4.04 5.68
C GLY A 31 19.52 3.84 4.40
N PRO A 32 20.36 4.86 4.06
CA PRO A 32 21.08 4.90 2.78
C PRO A 32 22.17 3.83 2.64
N LYS A 33 22.61 3.21 3.74
CA LYS A 33 23.54 2.06 3.76
C LYS A 33 22.83 0.78 4.21
N GLY A 34 21.50 0.73 4.11
CA GLY A 34 20.69 -0.47 4.31
C GLY A 34 21.04 -1.57 3.31
N ARG A 35 20.74 -2.81 3.67
CA ARG A 35 21.08 -4.00 2.88
C ARG A 35 19.84 -4.75 2.46
N ASN A 36 19.94 -5.49 1.37
CA ASN A 36 18.86 -6.34 0.90
C ASN A 36 18.73 -7.63 1.71
N VAL A 37 17.52 -8.17 1.76
CA VAL A 37 17.19 -9.50 2.27
C VAL A 37 16.87 -10.41 1.10
N VAL A 38 17.30 -11.67 1.19
CA VAL A 38 17.00 -12.70 0.19
C VAL A 38 15.88 -13.57 0.75
N LEU A 39 14.78 -13.65 0.00
CA LEU A 39 13.59 -14.42 0.35
C LEU A 39 13.51 -15.65 -0.56
N ASP A 40 13.35 -16.82 0.04
CA ASP A 40 13.09 -18.05 -0.70
C ASP A 40 11.66 -18.02 -1.27
N LYS A 41 11.50 -18.55 -2.47
CA LYS A 41 10.19 -18.68 -3.11
C LYS A 41 9.93 -20.15 -3.44
N SER A 42 8.73 -20.61 -3.15
CA SER A 42 8.30 -21.98 -3.44
C SER A 42 8.43 -22.35 -4.93
N PHE A 43 8.37 -21.34 -5.82
CA PHE A 43 8.53 -21.48 -7.26
C PHE A 43 9.31 -20.28 -7.81
N GLY A 44 10.28 -20.54 -8.69
CA GLY A 44 11.10 -19.51 -9.34
C GLY A 44 12.40 -19.20 -8.60
N ALA A 45 13.01 -18.07 -8.94
CA ALA A 45 14.23 -17.60 -8.29
C ALA A 45 13.94 -16.93 -6.95
N PRO A 46 14.88 -16.97 -5.98
CA PRO A 46 14.76 -16.19 -4.75
C PRO A 46 14.55 -14.71 -5.04
N LEU A 47 13.71 -14.05 -4.24
CA LEU A 47 13.50 -12.61 -4.33
C LEU A 47 14.54 -11.88 -3.48
N ILE A 48 15.20 -10.90 -4.08
CA ILE A 48 16.11 -9.98 -3.36
C ILE A 48 15.38 -8.65 -3.25
N THR A 49 15.20 -8.17 -2.01
CA THR A 49 14.44 -6.92 -1.77
C THR A 49 14.92 -6.22 -0.50
N ASN A 50 14.69 -4.92 -0.42
CA ASN A 50 14.82 -4.09 0.76
C ASN A 50 13.47 -3.54 1.24
N ASP A 51 12.38 -3.86 0.56
CA ASP A 51 11.04 -3.47 0.97
C ASP A 51 10.60 -4.19 2.24
N GLY A 52 10.34 -3.40 3.29
CA GLY A 52 10.00 -3.91 4.62
C GLY A 52 8.69 -4.69 4.67
N VAL A 53 7.67 -4.29 3.92
CA VAL A 53 6.37 -4.99 3.92
C VAL A 53 6.48 -6.34 3.21
N THR A 54 7.18 -6.42 2.10
CA THR A 54 7.43 -7.67 1.37
C THR A 54 8.20 -8.66 2.25
N ILE A 55 9.26 -8.19 2.92
CA ILE A 55 10.03 -9.03 3.86
C ILE A 55 9.14 -9.52 5.00
N ALA A 56 8.38 -8.62 5.63
CA ALA A 56 7.52 -8.97 6.75
C ALA A 56 6.45 -10.00 6.37
N LYS A 57 5.87 -9.90 5.17
CA LYS A 57 4.84 -10.83 4.66
C LYS A 57 5.34 -12.26 4.49
N GLU A 58 6.60 -12.45 4.13
CA GLU A 58 7.21 -13.77 3.91
C GLU A 58 7.67 -14.46 5.20
N ILE A 59 7.80 -13.72 6.31
CA ILE A 59 8.26 -14.33 7.56
C ILE A 59 7.14 -15.12 8.22
N GLU A 60 7.38 -16.41 8.38
CA GLU A 60 6.54 -17.35 9.11
C GLU A 60 7.44 -18.20 10.03
N LEU A 61 7.10 -18.24 11.33
CA LEU A 61 7.92 -18.93 12.32
C LEU A 61 7.31 -20.29 12.68
N GLU A 62 8.19 -21.26 12.95
CA GLU A 62 7.78 -22.63 13.26
C GLU A 62 7.02 -22.75 14.59
N ASP A 63 7.48 -22.01 15.63
CA ASP A 63 6.78 -21.93 16.93
C ASP A 63 5.53 -21.06 16.78
N PRO A 64 4.32 -21.59 17.01
CA PRO A 64 3.07 -20.86 16.81
C PRO A 64 2.90 -19.66 17.75
N PHE A 65 3.50 -19.67 18.93
CA PHE A 65 3.45 -18.57 19.88
C PHE A 65 4.37 -17.42 19.48
N GLU A 66 5.60 -17.73 19.03
CA GLU A 66 6.49 -16.73 18.45
C GLU A 66 5.89 -16.18 17.14
N ASN A 67 5.32 -17.06 16.32
CA ASN A 67 4.69 -16.63 15.06
C ASN A 67 3.55 -15.63 15.28
N MET A 68 2.77 -15.74 16.36
CA MET A 68 1.77 -14.73 16.68
C MET A 68 2.39 -13.36 16.94
N GLY A 69 3.54 -13.29 17.61
CA GLY A 69 4.30 -12.04 17.80
C GLY A 69 4.75 -11.44 16.47
N ALA A 70 5.29 -12.28 15.58
CA ALA A 70 5.67 -11.87 14.24
C ALA A 70 4.47 -11.40 13.41
N GLN A 71 3.32 -12.10 13.47
CA GLN A 71 2.09 -11.73 12.75
C GLN A 71 1.51 -10.38 13.20
N LEU A 72 1.57 -10.06 14.50
CA LEU A 72 1.14 -8.74 15.00
C LEU A 72 2.01 -7.61 14.42
N LEU A 73 3.32 -7.83 14.34
CA LEU A 73 4.24 -6.84 13.76
C LEU A 73 4.09 -6.75 12.23
N LYS A 74 3.80 -7.87 11.57
CA LYS A 74 3.45 -7.91 10.14
C LYS A 74 2.20 -7.08 9.84
N GLU A 75 1.19 -7.11 10.73
CA GLU A 75 0.00 -6.27 10.61
C GLU A 75 0.35 -4.78 10.67
N ASP A 76 1.28 -4.38 11.56
CA ASP A 76 1.79 -3.01 11.66
C ASP A 76 2.42 -2.53 10.34
N ALA A 77 3.34 -3.32 9.77
CA ALA A 77 3.96 -3.01 8.49
C ALA A 77 2.93 -2.90 7.36
N THR A 78 1.99 -3.86 7.28
CA THR A 78 0.92 -3.85 6.27
C THR A 78 0.01 -2.64 6.40
N LYS A 79 -0.42 -2.30 7.64
CA LYS A 79 -1.27 -1.14 7.90
C LYS A 79 -0.59 0.18 7.54
N THR A 80 0.71 0.28 7.80
CA THR A 80 1.49 1.47 7.46
C THR A 80 1.60 1.61 5.95
N ASN A 81 1.83 0.51 5.23
CA ASN A 81 1.82 0.48 3.78
C ASN A 81 0.45 0.91 3.20
N ASP A 82 -0.65 0.39 3.74
CA ASP A 82 -2.01 0.71 3.27
C ASP A 82 -2.36 2.20 3.42
N VAL A 83 -1.86 2.86 4.47
CA VAL A 83 -2.18 4.27 4.80
C VAL A 83 -1.23 5.26 4.11
N ALA A 84 0.04 4.94 4.06
CA ALA A 84 1.10 5.87 3.64
C ALA A 84 1.90 5.38 2.43
N GLY A 85 1.81 4.10 2.08
CA GLY A 85 2.51 3.46 0.97
C GLY A 85 4.03 3.34 1.14
N ASP A 86 4.56 3.82 2.27
CA ASP A 86 5.98 3.78 2.65
C ASP A 86 6.11 3.79 4.18
N GLY A 87 7.34 3.72 4.73
CA GLY A 87 7.62 3.78 6.16
C GLY A 87 7.42 2.47 6.93
N THR A 88 7.25 1.36 6.24
CA THR A 88 7.02 0.03 6.82
C THR A 88 8.17 -0.45 7.70
N THR A 89 9.41 -0.24 7.27
CA THR A 89 10.61 -0.53 8.06
C THR A 89 10.70 0.35 9.29
N THR A 90 10.37 1.64 9.18
CA THR A 90 10.35 2.58 10.30
C THR A 90 9.32 2.18 11.36
N ALA A 91 8.10 1.81 10.94
CA ALA A 91 7.06 1.31 11.85
C ALA A 91 7.51 0.06 12.60
N THR A 92 8.09 -0.91 11.88
CA THR A 92 8.64 -2.14 12.46
C THR A 92 9.72 -1.88 13.52
N VAL A 93 10.64 -0.95 13.23
CA VAL A 93 11.72 -0.56 14.17
C VAL A 93 11.16 0.15 15.40
N LEU A 94 10.20 1.05 15.24
CA LEU A 94 9.53 1.74 16.34
C LEU A 94 8.77 0.74 17.23
N ALA A 95 7.99 -0.17 16.64
CA ALA A 95 7.23 -1.17 17.37
C ALA A 95 8.16 -2.11 18.16
N GLN A 96 9.26 -2.58 17.57
CA GLN A 96 10.28 -3.38 18.27
C GLN A 96 10.83 -2.64 19.48
N ALA A 97 11.22 -1.38 19.31
CA ALA A 97 11.78 -0.58 20.40
C ALA A 97 10.75 -0.39 21.54
N MET A 98 9.49 -0.13 21.21
CA MET A 98 8.41 -0.01 22.20
C MET A 98 8.14 -1.32 22.93
N VAL A 99 8.08 -2.44 22.22
CA VAL A 99 7.84 -3.76 22.80
C VAL A 99 8.98 -4.12 23.74
N ASN A 100 10.24 -4.02 23.30
CA ASN A 100 11.41 -4.39 24.11
C ASN A 100 11.52 -3.53 25.37
N GLU A 101 11.28 -2.23 25.29
CA GLU A 101 11.31 -1.35 26.46
C GLU A 101 10.10 -1.57 27.37
N GLY A 102 8.91 -1.79 26.78
CA GLY A 102 7.69 -2.12 27.51
C GLY A 102 7.79 -3.42 28.28
N MET A 103 8.35 -4.48 27.70
CA MET A 103 8.55 -5.78 28.35
C MET A 103 9.45 -5.69 29.59
N LYS A 104 10.51 -4.88 29.54
CA LYS A 104 11.36 -4.63 30.71
C LYS A 104 10.58 -4.01 31.87
N ASN A 105 9.74 -3.02 31.56
CA ASN A 105 8.93 -2.33 32.56
C ASN A 105 7.80 -3.22 33.12
N LEU A 106 7.18 -4.07 32.29
CA LEU A 106 6.22 -5.08 32.75
C LEU A 106 6.87 -6.11 33.68
N ALA A 107 8.09 -6.56 33.35
CA ALA A 107 8.84 -7.45 34.20
C ALA A 107 9.20 -6.80 35.56
N ALA A 108 9.33 -5.49 35.60
CA ALA A 108 9.52 -4.70 36.83
C ALA A 108 8.22 -4.46 37.62
N GLY A 109 7.06 -4.93 37.11
CA GLY A 109 5.77 -4.85 37.80
C GLY A 109 4.88 -3.66 37.42
N ALA A 110 5.18 -2.95 36.35
CA ALA A 110 4.33 -1.86 35.87
C ALA A 110 2.97 -2.37 35.36
N ASN A 111 1.91 -1.57 35.58
CA ASN A 111 0.57 -1.90 35.11
C ASN A 111 0.41 -1.64 33.61
N PRO A 112 0.16 -2.68 32.78
CA PRO A 112 0.11 -2.55 31.32
C PRO A 112 -0.97 -1.60 30.84
N ILE A 113 -2.12 -1.55 31.51
CA ILE A 113 -3.24 -0.67 31.12
C ILE A 113 -2.89 0.80 31.35
N VAL A 114 -2.13 1.09 32.41
CA VAL A 114 -1.68 2.45 32.73
C VAL A 114 -0.53 2.86 31.80
N LEU A 115 0.42 1.92 31.54
CA LEU A 115 1.46 2.12 30.52
C LEU A 115 0.86 2.54 29.16
N ARG A 116 -0.14 1.79 28.70
CA ARG A 116 -0.84 2.09 27.44
C ARG A 116 -1.39 3.52 27.37
N LYS A 117 -1.94 4.05 28.49
CA LYS A 117 -2.43 5.43 28.55
C LYS A 117 -1.28 6.44 28.36
N GLY A 118 -0.16 6.20 29.03
CA GLY A 118 1.02 7.05 28.92
C GLY A 118 1.63 6.99 27.51
N MET A 119 1.75 5.80 26.93
CA MET A 119 2.19 5.63 25.55
C MET A 119 1.32 6.41 24.57
N LYS A 120 -0.01 6.29 24.69
CA LYS A 120 -0.94 7.01 23.82
C LYS A 120 -0.77 8.52 23.90
N LYS A 121 -0.75 9.08 25.11
CA LYS A 121 -0.57 10.54 25.30
C LYS A 121 0.76 11.05 24.71
N ALA A 122 1.84 10.30 24.92
CA ALA A 122 3.15 10.64 24.39
C ALA A 122 3.18 10.56 22.85
N THR A 123 2.51 9.56 22.27
CA THR A 123 2.37 9.42 20.81
C THR A 123 1.54 10.54 20.22
N ASP A 124 0.41 10.90 20.83
CA ASP A 124 -0.45 11.99 20.36
C ASP A 124 0.33 13.32 20.33
N GLU A 125 1.19 13.58 21.34
CA GLU A 125 2.05 14.77 21.34
C GLU A 125 3.18 14.69 20.30
N ALA A 126 3.78 13.52 20.11
CA ALA A 126 4.80 13.33 19.06
C ALA A 126 4.22 13.58 17.66
N VAL A 127 3.03 13.06 17.38
CA VAL A 127 2.31 13.29 16.12
C VAL A 127 2.03 14.78 15.91
N LYS A 128 1.60 15.48 16.95
CA LYS A 128 1.39 16.93 16.89
C LYS A 128 2.70 17.67 16.63
N ALA A 129 3.79 17.30 17.30
CA ALA A 129 5.10 17.90 17.08
C ALA A 129 5.60 17.69 15.65
N ILE A 130 5.39 16.48 15.07
CA ILE A 130 5.71 16.18 13.67
C ILE A 130 4.90 17.06 12.72
N ALA A 131 3.59 17.20 12.95
CA ALA A 131 2.74 18.06 12.13
C ALA A 131 3.15 19.55 12.19
N GLU A 132 3.58 20.04 13.36
CA GLU A 132 4.07 21.42 13.52
C GLU A 132 5.43 21.67 12.84
N MET A 133 6.24 20.63 12.62
CA MET A 133 7.50 20.71 11.87
C MET A 133 7.33 20.53 10.36
N SER A 134 6.13 20.19 9.91
CA SER A 134 5.87 19.93 8.49
C SER A 134 5.82 21.22 7.68
N GLU A 135 6.48 21.20 6.53
CA GLU A 135 6.46 22.26 5.53
C GLU A 135 5.78 21.76 4.25
N PRO A 136 4.85 22.53 3.64
CA PRO A 136 4.23 22.10 2.39
C PRO A 136 5.24 22.05 1.26
N ILE A 137 5.09 21.08 0.34
CA ILE A 137 5.92 21.02 -0.87
C ILE A 137 5.64 22.24 -1.75
N SER A 138 6.72 22.94 -2.14
CA SER A 138 6.64 24.16 -2.93
C SER A 138 7.28 24.06 -4.33
N SER A 139 8.03 23.00 -4.62
CA SER A 139 8.77 22.87 -5.88
C SER A 139 8.86 21.43 -6.38
N LYS A 140 9.04 21.29 -7.70
CA LYS A 140 9.32 20.02 -8.37
C LYS A 140 10.59 19.34 -7.82
N ASP A 141 11.62 20.14 -7.48
CA ASP A 141 12.85 19.61 -6.91
C ASP A 141 12.62 18.91 -5.57
N GLN A 142 11.75 19.47 -4.70
CA GLN A 142 11.37 18.79 -3.45
C GLN A 142 10.62 17.48 -3.70
N ILE A 143 9.73 17.44 -4.70
CA ILE A 143 9.05 16.20 -5.13
C ILE A 143 10.09 15.16 -5.56
N ALA A 144 11.03 15.56 -6.43
CA ALA A 144 12.09 14.69 -6.92
C ALA A 144 12.96 14.16 -5.77
N ARG A 145 13.28 15.00 -4.78
CA ARG A 145 14.08 14.61 -3.60
C ARG A 145 13.35 13.58 -2.71
N VAL A 146 12.07 13.79 -2.43
CA VAL A 146 11.28 12.81 -1.67
C VAL A 146 11.27 11.45 -2.37
N ALA A 147 10.98 11.44 -3.67
CA ALA A 147 10.95 10.22 -4.46
C ALA A 147 12.35 9.57 -4.55
N ALA A 148 13.41 10.35 -4.72
CA ALA A 148 14.79 9.87 -4.80
C ALA A 148 15.24 9.19 -3.50
N ILE A 149 14.85 9.72 -2.35
CA ILE A 149 15.16 9.12 -1.04
C ILE A 149 14.44 7.79 -0.86
N SER A 150 13.15 7.74 -1.13
CA SER A 150 12.35 6.50 -1.01
C SER A 150 12.86 5.42 -1.99
N ALA A 151 13.18 5.80 -3.23
CA ALA A 151 13.70 4.89 -4.24
C ALA A 151 15.21 4.60 -4.13
N ALA A 152 15.97 5.34 -3.31
CA ALA A 152 17.43 5.36 -3.31
C ALA A 152 18.03 5.56 -4.71
N SER A 153 17.40 6.41 -5.55
CA SER A 153 17.78 6.68 -6.94
C SER A 153 17.32 8.06 -7.38
N ASP A 154 18.25 8.92 -7.77
CA ASP A 154 17.94 10.25 -8.30
C ASP A 154 17.17 10.18 -9.63
N GLU A 155 17.49 9.20 -10.49
CA GLU A 155 16.79 8.99 -11.76
C GLU A 155 15.30 8.66 -11.56
N VAL A 156 15.00 7.81 -10.59
CA VAL A 156 13.60 7.50 -10.20
C VAL A 156 12.92 8.74 -9.64
N GLY A 157 13.64 9.53 -8.83
CA GLY A 157 13.13 10.78 -8.27
C GLY A 157 12.69 11.77 -9.33
N GLU A 158 13.55 12.03 -10.32
CA GLU A 158 13.23 12.90 -11.45
C GLU A 158 12.05 12.39 -12.27
N MET A 159 12.00 11.09 -12.54
CA MET A 159 10.92 10.47 -13.31
C MET A 159 9.56 10.58 -12.63
N VAL A 160 9.49 10.35 -11.31
CA VAL A 160 8.26 10.52 -10.52
C VAL A 160 7.83 11.99 -10.51
N ALA A 161 8.77 12.94 -10.33
CA ALA A 161 8.46 14.36 -10.37
C ALA A 161 7.97 14.81 -11.75
N ASP A 162 8.56 14.30 -12.83
CA ASP A 162 8.12 14.55 -14.21
C ASP A 162 6.72 13.99 -14.45
N ALA A 163 6.41 12.79 -13.93
CA ALA A 163 5.10 12.19 -14.01
C ALA A 163 4.06 13.05 -13.28
N MET A 164 4.37 13.50 -12.05
CA MET A 164 3.50 14.37 -11.25
C MET A 164 3.24 15.72 -11.92
N GLU A 165 4.23 16.29 -12.60
CA GLU A 165 4.08 17.57 -13.33
C GLU A 165 3.22 17.41 -14.60
N LYS A 166 3.32 16.27 -15.30
CA LYS A 166 2.59 16.01 -16.55
C LYS A 166 1.11 15.71 -16.32
N VAL A 167 0.77 15.14 -15.17
CA VAL A 167 -0.63 14.91 -14.81
C VAL A 167 -1.17 16.09 -14.00
N THR A 168 -2.45 16.37 -14.12
CA THR A 168 -3.11 17.37 -13.25
C THR A 168 -3.16 16.88 -11.80
N ASN A 169 -3.53 17.75 -10.86
CA ASN A 169 -3.64 17.39 -9.44
C ASN A 169 -4.53 16.14 -9.19
N ASP A 170 -5.49 15.90 -10.07
CA ASP A 170 -6.37 14.71 -10.04
C ASP A 170 -5.90 13.60 -10.99
N GLY A 171 -4.76 13.78 -11.66
CA GLY A 171 -4.18 12.82 -12.60
C GLY A 171 -3.61 11.60 -11.91
N VAL A 172 -3.63 10.48 -12.62
CA VAL A 172 -3.22 9.18 -12.12
C VAL A 172 -1.85 8.80 -12.65
N ILE A 173 -1.01 8.27 -11.77
CA ILE A 173 0.27 7.67 -12.15
C ILE A 173 0.18 6.17 -11.86
N THR A 174 0.46 5.35 -12.87
CA THR A 174 0.54 3.90 -12.75
C THR A 174 1.96 3.42 -13.06
N ILE A 175 2.31 2.29 -12.46
CA ILE A 175 3.61 1.64 -12.68
C ILE A 175 3.34 0.27 -13.28
N GLU A 176 3.88 0.06 -14.48
CA GLU A 176 3.74 -1.17 -15.26
C GLU A 176 5.12 -1.78 -15.57
N GLU A 177 5.13 -3.06 -15.92
CA GLU A 177 6.34 -3.74 -16.39
C GLU A 177 6.59 -3.40 -17.86
N SER A 178 7.82 -3.00 -18.19
CA SER A 178 8.23 -2.81 -19.57
C SER A 178 8.59 -4.15 -20.21
N LYS A 179 8.34 -4.26 -21.51
CA LYS A 179 8.86 -5.37 -22.34
C LYS A 179 10.30 -5.13 -22.80
N THR A 180 10.85 -3.95 -22.50
CA THR A 180 12.22 -3.53 -22.86
C THR A 180 13.08 -3.41 -21.60
N MET A 181 14.38 -3.27 -21.77
CA MET A 181 15.30 -3.04 -20.65
C MET A 181 15.32 -1.59 -20.16
N LYS A 182 14.56 -0.68 -20.79
CA LYS A 182 14.52 0.73 -20.45
C LYS A 182 13.28 1.06 -19.63
N THR A 183 13.45 1.89 -18.63
CA THR A 183 12.35 2.53 -17.94
C THR A 183 11.93 3.79 -18.70
N GLU A 184 10.64 3.95 -18.97
CA GLU A 184 10.07 5.02 -19.79
C GLU A 184 8.82 5.59 -19.13
N LEU A 185 8.61 6.91 -19.30
CA LEU A 185 7.41 7.62 -18.85
C LEU A 185 6.57 8.02 -20.05
N ASP A 186 5.36 7.46 -20.14
CA ASP A 186 4.37 7.79 -21.15
C ASP A 186 3.17 8.50 -20.51
N LEU A 187 2.59 9.44 -21.23
CA LEU A 187 1.29 10.01 -20.91
C LEU A 187 0.26 9.44 -21.89
N VAL A 188 -0.74 8.75 -21.36
CA VAL A 188 -1.78 8.09 -22.15
C VAL A 188 -3.17 8.55 -21.74
N GLU A 189 -4.14 8.35 -22.63
CA GLU A 189 -5.53 8.58 -22.34
C GLU A 189 -6.04 7.53 -21.34
N GLY A 190 -6.76 7.97 -20.32
CA GLY A 190 -7.24 7.06 -19.29
C GLY A 190 -7.98 7.80 -18.19
N MET A 191 -8.59 7.06 -17.29
CA MET A 191 -9.24 7.63 -16.13
C MET A 191 -9.24 6.69 -14.92
N GLN A 192 -9.31 7.29 -13.73
CA GLN A 192 -9.58 6.59 -12.48
C GLN A 192 -10.98 6.94 -11.97
N PHE A 193 -11.66 5.96 -11.38
CA PHE A 193 -12.89 6.19 -10.62
C PHE A 193 -12.92 5.39 -9.32
N ASP A 194 -13.65 5.91 -8.33
CA ASP A 194 -13.65 5.45 -6.94
C ASP A 194 -14.63 4.28 -6.75
N ARG A 195 -14.38 3.17 -7.42
CA ARG A 195 -15.04 1.87 -7.24
C ARG A 195 -14.06 0.77 -7.55
N GLY A 196 -13.94 -0.18 -6.67
CA GLY A 196 -13.07 -1.34 -6.84
C GLY A 196 -13.84 -2.62 -7.17
N TYR A 197 -13.16 -3.75 -7.07
CA TYR A 197 -13.74 -5.06 -7.37
C TYR A 197 -14.90 -5.38 -6.42
N ILE A 198 -15.92 -6.08 -6.94
CA ILE A 198 -17.08 -6.52 -6.17
C ILE A 198 -16.69 -7.63 -5.18
N SER A 199 -15.70 -8.44 -5.51
CA SER A 199 -15.24 -9.54 -4.68
C SER A 199 -13.71 -9.70 -4.77
N ALA A 200 -13.07 -9.90 -3.62
CA ALA A 200 -11.64 -10.18 -3.53
C ALA A 200 -11.21 -11.43 -4.32
N TYR A 201 -12.10 -12.40 -4.50
CA TYR A 201 -11.83 -13.57 -5.36
C TYR A 201 -11.64 -13.23 -6.84
N MET A 202 -11.91 -12.00 -7.24
CA MET A 202 -11.64 -11.49 -8.60
C MET A 202 -10.24 -10.89 -8.77
N CYS A 203 -9.43 -10.78 -7.69
CA CYS A 203 -8.03 -10.36 -7.80
C CYS A 203 -7.20 -11.34 -8.63
N THR A 204 -6.25 -10.81 -9.39
CA THR A 204 -5.23 -11.59 -10.11
C THR A 204 -3.96 -11.70 -9.28
N ASP A 205 -3.69 -10.72 -8.45
CA ASP A 205 -2.63 -10.69 -7.46
C ASP A 205 -3.27 -10.64 -6.05
N MET A 206 -3.16 -11.75 -5.32
CA MET A 206 -3.73 -11.87 -3.98
C MET A 206 -2.85 -11.22 -2.90
N GLU A 207 -1.57 -11.00 -3.16
CA GLU A 207 -0.66 -10.34 -2.23
C GLU A 207 -0.92 -8.83 -2.19
N LYS A 208 -1.13 -8.23 -3.37
CA LYS A 208 -1.47 -6.80 -3.51
C LYS A 208 -2.97 -6.53 -3.44
N MET A 209 -3.79 -7.57 -3.42
CA MET A 209 -5.26 -7.45 -3.50
C MET A 209 -5.71 -6.63 -4.70
N GLU A 210 -5.11 -6.88 -5.86
CA GLU A 210 -5.36 -6.17 -7.11
C GLU A 210 -5.73 -7.14 -8.25
N ALA A 211 -6.48 -6.63 -9.23
CA ALA A 211 -6.72 -7.33 -10.47
C ALA A 211 -6.19 -6.49 -11.64
N THR A 212 -5.30 -7.07 -12.45
CA THR A 212 -4.79 -6.46 -13.67
C THR A 212 -5.27 -7.24 -14.88
N LEU A 213 -5.90 -6.55 -15.80
CA LEU A 213 -6.41 -7.08 -17.05
C LEU A 213 -5.68 -6.38 -18.21
N ASP A 214 -4.88 -7.10 -18.99
CA ASP A 214 -4.27 -6.58 -20.20
C ASP A 214 -5.20 -6.84 -21.38
N ASP A 215 -5.39 -5.83 -22.20
CA ASP A 215 -6.20 -5.84 -23.40
C ASP A 215 -7.65 -6.35 -23.19
N PRO A 216 -8.35 -5.91 -22.11
CA PRO A 216 -9.68 -6.41 -21.79
C PRO A 216 -10.77 -5.85 -22.72
N TYR A 217 -11.84 -6.62 -22.86
CA TYR A 217 -13.14 -6.11 -23.22
C TYR A 217 -13.83 -5.52 -21.99
N ILE A 218 -14.63 -4.47 -22.17
CA ILE A 218 -15.28 -3.74 -21.08
C ILE A 218 -16.78 -3.68 -21.35
N LEU A 219 -17.56 -4.40 -20.58
CA LEU A 219 -19.01 -4.29 -20.57
C LEU A 219 -19.43 -3.17 -19.63
N ILE A 220 -20.19 -2.21 -20.14
CA ILE A 220 -20.64 -1.02 -19.40
C ILE A 220 -22.16 -1.01 -19.36
N THR A 221 -22.73 -1.03 -18.15
CA THR A 221 -24.20 -1.00 -17.99
C THR A 221 -24.61 -0.26 -16.71
N ASP A 222 -25.76 0.39 -16.76
CA ASP A 222 -26.42 0.98 -15.58
C ASP A 222 -27.36 -0.01 -14.88
N LYS A 223 -27.49 -1.25 -15.40
CA LYS A 223 -28.34 -2.30 -14.86
C LYS A 223 -27.61 -3.11 -13.77
N LYS A 224 -28.41 -3.77 -12.93
CA LYS A 224 -27.93 -4.84 -12.05
C LYS A 224 -27.88 -6.16 -12.79
N ILE A 225 -26.85 -6.94 -12.52
CA ILE A 225 -26.68 -8.29 -13.06
C ILE A 225 -26.85 -9.30 -11.91
N ALA A 226 -28.05 -9.85 -11.77
CA ALA A 226 -28.36 -10.86 -10.76
C ALA A 226 -28.43 -12.29 -11.35
N ASN A 227 -28.84 -12.41 -12.60
CA ASN A 227 -28.99 -13.67 -13.32
C ASN A 227 -27.91 -13.79 -14.40
N ILE A 228 -27.15 -14.88 -14.37
CA ILE A 228 -26.07 -15.11 -15.35
C ILE A 228 -26.59 -15.22 -16.78
N ASN A 229 -27.84 -15.68 -16.98
CA ASN A 229 -28.45 -15.81 -18.30
C ASN A 229 -28.62 -14.47 -19.04
N ASP A 230 -28.60 -13.34 -18.33
CA ASP A 230 -28.73 -12.03 -18.92
C ASP A 230 -27.46 -11.64 -19.71
N ILE A 231 -26.31 -12.22 -19.38
CA ILE A 231 -25.03 -11.98 -20.06
C ILE A 231 -24.43 -13.23 -20.68
N LEU A 232 -25.09 -14.38 -20.57
CA LEU A 232 -24.56 -15.67 -21.01
C LEU A 232 -24.15 -15.69 -22.49
N PRO A 233 -24.96 -15.15 -23.45
CA PRO A 233 -24.58 -15.14 -24.86
C PRO A 233 -23.28 -14.37 -25.13
N LEU A 234 -23.06 -13.29 -24.37
CA LEU A 234 -21.84 -12.49 -24.46
C LEU A 234 -20.64 -13.25 -23.85
N LEU A 235 -20.82 -13.86 -22.67
CA LEU A 235 -19.79 -14.64 -22.00
C LEU A 235 -19.28 -15.80 -22.86
N GLU A 236 -20.20 -16.50 -23.56
CA GLU A 236 -19.82 -17.59 -24.46
C GLU A 236 -18.91 -17.11 -25.62
N GLN A 237 -19.12 -15.90 -26.12
CA GLN A 237 -18.26 -15.31 -27.14
C GLN A 237 -16.89 -14.95 -26.57
N ILE A 238 -16.84 -14.32 -25.38
CA ILE A 238 -15.61 -13.96 -24.68
C ILE A 238 -14.77 -15.22 -24.38
N VAL A 239 -15.40 -16.26 -23.84
CA VAL A 239 -14.70 -17.52 -23.52
C VAL A 239 -14.11 -18.18 -24.78
N LYS A 240 -14.84 -18.17 -25.91
CA LYS A 240 -14.34 -18.72 -27.17
C LYS A 240 -13.10 -18.00 -27.72
N THR A 241 -13.00 -16.70 -27.46
CA THR A 241 -11.84 -15.89 -27.87
C THR A 241 -10.68 -15.95 -26.88
N GLY A 242 -10.89 -16.46 -25.66
CA GLY A 242 -9.91 -16.44 -24.59
C GLY A 242 -9.62 -15.03 -24.05
N ALA A 243 -10.48 -14.07 -24.32
CA ALA A 243 -10.31 -12.67 -23.94
C ALA A 243 -10.61 -12.43 -22.45
N LYS A 244 -10.03 -11.36 -21.90
CA LYS A 244 -10.30 -10.89 -20.55
C LYS A 244 -11.51 -9.95 -20.57
N LEU A 245 -12.32 -9.95 -19.51
CA LEU A 245 -13.52 -9.12 -19.40
C LEU A 245 -13.53 -8.30 -18.11
N LEU A 246 -13.72 -6.99 -18.24
CA LEU A 246 -14.15 -6.12 -17.16
C LEU A 246 -15.65 -5.90 -17.29
N ILE A 247 -16.40 -6.03 -16.20
CA ILE A 247 -17.82 -5.72 -16.13
C ILE A 247 -18.01 -4.53 -15.21
N ILE A 248 -18.51 -3.40 -15.75
CA ILE A 248 -18.91 -2.22 -14.99
C ILE A 248 -20.43 -2.18 -14.98
N ALA A 249 -21.05 -2.47 -13.83
CA ALA A 249 -22.48 -2.58 -13.67
C ALA A 249 -22.95 -1.84 -12.40
N GLU A 250 -24.24 -1.51 -12.30
CA GLU A 250 -24.78 -0.96 -11.05
C GLU A 250 -24.44 -1.86 -9.86
N ASP A 251 -24.66 -3.15 -10.00
CA ASP A 251 -24.21 -4.20 -9.08
C ASP A 251 -24.14 -5.56 -9.81
N ILE A 252 -23.35 -6.48 -9.29
CA ILE A 252 -23.36 -7.89 -9.69
C ILE A 252 -23.60 -8.70 -8.43
N GLU A 253 -24.70 -9.43 -8.38
CA GLU A 253 -25.11 -10.10 -7.16
C GLU A 253 -25.68 -11.51 -7.43
N GLY A 254 -25.97 -12.24 -6.36
CA GLY A 254 -26.67 -13.53 -6.42
C GLY A 254 -25.96 -14.61 -7.24
N GLU A 255 -26.73 -15.27 -8.11
CA GLU A 255 -26.23 -16.37 -8.96
C GLU A 255 -25.19 -15.91 -9.95
N ALA A 256 -25.35 -14.71 -10.54
CA ALA A 256 -24.41 -14.18 -11.52
C ALA A 256 -23.01 -14.00 -10.91
N LEU A 257 -22.91 -13.39 -9.73
CA LEU A 257 -21.64 -13.19 -9.04
C LEU A 257 -20.97 -14.51 -8.72
N THR A 258 -21.72 -15.46 -8.15
CA THR A 258 -21.20 -16.78 -7.78
C THR A 258 -20.67 -17.53 -9.00
N THR A 259 -21.42 -17.51 -10.09
CA THR A 259 -21.03 -18.19 -11.33
C THR A 259 -19.76 -17.57 -11.95
N LEU A 260 -19.64 -16.26 -11.97
CA LEU A 260 -18.45 -15.56 -12.46
C LEU A 260 -17.20 -15.92 -11.62
N ILE A 261 -17.32 -15.88 -10.29
CA ILE A 261 -16.23 -16.23 -9.38
C ILE A 261 -15.79 -17.68 -9.56
N VAL A 262 -16.73 -18.63 -9.58
CA VAL A 262 -16.42 -20.06 -9.73
C VAL A 262 -15.69 -20.34 -11.05
N ASN A 263 -16.15 -19.77 -12.15
CA ASN A 263 -15.51 -19.96 -13.46
C ASN A 263 -14.13 -19.32 -13.54
N LYS A 264 -13.94 -18.13 -12.93
CA LYS A 264 -12.63 -17.52 -12.80
C LYS A 264 -11.67 -18.39 -11.98
N LEU A 265 -12.10 -18.88 -10.81
CA LEU A 265 -11.27 -19.76 -9.96
C LEU A 265 -10.91 -21.09 -10.65
N ARG A 266 -11.77 -21.59 -11.54
CA ARG A 266 -11.49 -22.76 -12.37
C ARG A 266 -10.57 -22.44 -13.56
N GLY A 267 -10.21 -21.19 -13.78
CA GLY A 267 -9.39 -20.76 -14.91
C GLY A 267 -10.12 -20.82 -16.26
N THR A 268 -11.45 -20.93 -16.28
CA THR A 268 -12.25 -21.00 -17.51
C THR A 268 -12.16 -19.69 -18.31
N PHE A 269 -12.19 -18.54 -17.62
CA PHE A 269 -11.95 -17.23 -18.21
C PHE A 269 -11.58 -16.18 -17.16
N SER A 270 -10.94 -15.10 -17.60
CA SER A 270 -10.53 -13.99 -16.74
C SER A 270 -11.59 -12.91 -16.73
N VAL A 271 -12.21 -12.68 -15.58
CA VAL A 271 -13.26 -11.66 -15.40
C VAL A 271 -13.07 -10.90 -14.10
N VAL A 272 -13.33 -9.60 -14.15
CA VAL A 272 -13.42 -8.74 -12.97
C VAL A 272 -14.70 -7.94 -13.05
N GLY A 273 -15.47 -7.91 -11.97
CA GLY A 273 -16.66 -7.10 -11.83
C GLY A 273 -16.41 -5.93 -10.90
N VAL A 274 -16.83 -4.74 -11.32
CA VAL A 274 -16.77 -3.51 -10.52
C VAL A 274 -18.13 -2.82 -10.51
N LYS A 275 -18.42 -2.09 -9.43
CA LYS A 275 -19.63 -1.27 -9.36
C LYS A 275 -19.46 0.01 -10.19
N ALA A 276 -20.49 0.41 -10.87
CA ALA A 276 -20.53 1.67 -11.60
C ALA A 276 -20.32 2.86 -10.65
N PRO A 277 -19.48 3.85 -11.04
CA PRO A 277 -19.23 5.02 -10.22
C PRO A 277 -20.43 5.96 -10.15
N GLY A 278 -20.59 6.67 -9.04
CA GLY A 278 -21.67 7.63 -8.83
C GLY A 278 -23.04 7.00 -8.54
N TYR A 279 -24.07 7.85 -8.48
CA TYR A 279 -25.47 7.49 -8.24
C TYR A 279 -26.39 8.31 -9.13
N GLY A 280 -27.56 7.75 -9.50
CA GLY A 280 -28.58 8.44 -10.30
C GLY A 280 -28.03 8.95 -11.63
N ASP A 281 -28.36 10.18 -11.99
CA ASP A 281 -27.96 10.78 -13.28
C ASP A 281 -26.43 10.96 -13.39
N ARG A 282 -25.72 11.17 -12.28
CA ARG A 282 -24.26 11.22 -12.27
C ARG A 282 -23.64 9.90 -12.70
N ARG A 283 -24.20 8.76 -12.26
CA ARG A 283 -23.75 7.43 -12.69
C ARG A 283 -23.85 7.29 -14.19
N LYS A 284 -24.98 7.71 -14.77
CA LYS A 284 -25.21 7.64 -16.21
C LYS A 284 -24.18 8.45 -16.98
N GLU A 285 -23.90 9.66 -16.52
CA GLU A 285 -22.94 10.54 -17.16
C GLU A 285 -21.50 10.01 -17.04
N MET A 286 -21.12 9.43 -15.89
CA MET A 286 -19.81 8.80 -15.73
C MET A 286 -19.68 7.52 -16.58
N LEU A 287 -20.73 6.73 -16.71
CA LEU A 287 -20.73 5.56 -17.61
C LEU A 287 -20.59 5.98 -19.07
N LYS A 288 -21.20 7.10 -19.49
CA LYS A 288 -20.99 7.67 -20.83
C LYS A 288 -19.54 8.12 -21.03
N ASP A 289 -18.94 8.76 -20.03
CA ASP A 289 -17.53 9.17 -20.11
C ASP A 289 -16.60 7.97 -20.27
N ILE A 290 -16.85 6.87 -19.51
CA ILE A 290 -16.11 5.63 -19.64
C ILE A 290 -16.34 4.98 -21.02
N ALA A 291 -17.55 4.99 -21.52
CA ALA A 291 -17.87 4.44 -22.84
C ALA A 291 -17.14 5.18 -23.97
N ILE A 292 -17.15 6.52 -23.94
CA ILE A 292 -16.42 7.35 -24.91
C ILE A 292 -14.92 7.11 -24.82
N LEU A 293 -14.36 7.05 -23.60
CA LEU A 293 -12.94 6.79 -23.40
C LEU A 293 -12.50 5.44 -23.96
N THR A 294 -13.37 4.43 -23.86
CA THR A 294 -13.03 3.04 -24.23
C THR A 294 -13.57 2.62 -25.59
N GLY A 295 -14.32 3.49 -26.27
CA GLY A 295 -14.97 3.20 -27.55
C GLY A 295 -16.12 2.19 -27.44
N GLY A 296 -16.73 2.06 -26.24
CA GLY A 296 -17.84 1.17 -25.97
C GLY A 296 -19.20 1.87 -25.98
N THR A 297 -20.25 1.10 -25.72
CA THR A 297 -21.62 1.58 -25.61
C THR A 297 -22.18 1.23 -24.24
N VAL A 298 -22.86 2.18 -23.60
CA VAL A 298 -23.58 1.91 -22.35
C VAL A 298 -24.83 1.09 -22.64
N ILE A 299 -24.91 -0.11 -22.09
CA ILE A 299 -26.12 -0.94 -22.21
C ILE A 299 -27.13 -0.48 -21.15
N SER A 300 -28.17 0.23 -21.59
CA SER A 300 -29.19 0.80 -20.71
C SER A 300 -30.58 0.78 -21.33
N ASP A 301 -31.62 0.78 -20.47
CA ASP A 301 -32.99 0.84 -20.93
C ASP A 301 -33.35 2.16 -21.65
N GLU A 302 -32.69 3.25 -21.26
CA GLU A 302 -32.89 4.57 -21.93
C GLU A 302 -32.44 4.55 -23.38
N LEU A 303 -31.44 3.74 -23.72
CA LEU A 303 -30.98 3.55 -25.10
C LEU A 303 -31.69 2.40 -25.81
N GLY A 304 -32.65 1.75 -25.14
CA GLY A 304 -33.39 0.61 -25.69
C GLY A 304 -32.52 -0.65 -25.84
N LEU A 305 -31.41 -0.74 -25.11
CA LEU A 305 -30.47 -1.86 -25.17
C LEU A 305 -30.69 -2.83 -24.00
N ASP A 306 -30.75 -4.13 -24.30
CA ASP A 306 -30.82 -5.18 -23.29
C ASP A 306 -29.48 -5.93 -23.19
N LEU A 307 -29.14 -6.36 -21.96
CA LEU A 307 -27.93 -7.14 -21.70
C LEU A 307 -27.91 -8.47 -22.47
N LYS A 308 -29.08 -9.07 -22.71
CA LYS A 308 -29.21 -10.33 -23.46
C LYS A 308 -28.84 -10.21 -24.94
N ASP A 309 -29.01 -9.01 -25.48
CA ASP A 309 -28.72 -8.70 -26.88
C ASP A 309 -27.36 -8.00 -27.05
N ALA A 310 -26.57 -7.91 -25.97
CA ALA A 310 -25.27 -7.29 -26.01
C ALA A 310 -24.29 -8.07 -26.91
N THR A 311 -23.59 -7.33 -27.75
CA THR A 311 -22.61 -7.88 -28.72
C THR A 311 -21.20 -7.43 -28.40
N MET A 312 -20.20 -8.14 -28.92
CA MET A 312 -18.78 -7.81 -28.77
C MET A 312 -18.43 -6.41 -29.31
N GLU A 313 -19.17 -5.92 -30.32
CA GLU A 313 -18.96 -4.60 -30.94
C GLU A 313 -19.36 -3.44 -30.02
N GLN A 314 -20.23 -3.70 -29.04
CA GLN A 314 -20.67 -2.70 -28.07
C GLN A 314 -19.74 -2.61 -26.86
N LEU A 315 -18.79 -3.54 -26.73
CA LEU A 315 -17.85 -3.55 -25.61
C LEU A 315 -16.75 -2.52 -25.82
N GLY A 316 -16.45 -1.79 -24.75
CA GLY A 316 -15.26 -0.93 -24.72
C GLY A 316 -13.97 -1.74 -24.70
N ARG A 317 -12.87 -1.07 -25.02
CA ARG A 317 -11.53 -1.62 -25.01
C ARG A 317 -10.54 -0.68 -24.33
N ALA A 318 -9.54 -1.23 -23.69
CA ALA A 318 -8.40 -0.48 -23.17
C ALA A 318 -7.14 -1.35 -23.28
N LYS A 319 -5.98 -0.74 -23.22
CA LYS A 319 -4.71 -1.48 -23.22
C LYS A 319 -4.51 -2.24 -21.91
N SER A 320 -4.79 -1.60 -20.78
CA SER A 320 -4.83 -2.28 -19.49
C SER A 320 -5.89 -1.68 -18.56
N VAL A 321 -6.35 -2.49 -17.60
CA VAL A 321 -7.21 -2.03 -16.50
C VAL A 321 -6.67 -2.60 -15.21
N LYS A 322 -6.47 -1.71 -14.22
CA LYS A 322 -6.06 -2.07 -12.87
C LYS A 322 -7.22 -1.82 -11.90
N VAL A 323 -7.65 -2.86 -11.20
CA VAL A 323 -8.76 -2.79 -10.24
C VAL A 323 -8.23 -3.11 -8.86
N GLN A 324 -8.40 -2.16 -7.95
CA GLN A 324 -8.07 -2.27 -6.54
C GLN A 324 -9.34 -2.42 -5.70
N LYS A 325 -9.21 -2.44 -4.38
CA LYS A 325 -10.34 -2.57 -3.47
C LYS A 325 -11.35 -1.42 -3.59
N GLU A 326 -10.87 -0.20 -3.82
CA GLU A 326 -11.69 1.01 -3.82
C GLU A 326 -11.64 1.80 -5.13
N ASN A 327 -10.68 1.48 -6.00
CA ASN A 327 -10.42 2.22 -7.23
C ASN A 327 -10.32 1.31 -8.45
N THR A 328 -10.70 1.84 -9.59
CA THR A 328 -10.48 1.24 -10.92
C THR A 328 -9.80 2.26 -11.82
N ILE A 329 -8.70 1.87 -12.45
CA ILE A 329 -7.90 2.68 -13.36
C ILE A 329 -7.98 2.05 -14.75
N ILE A 330 -8.47 2.80 -15.71
CA ILE A 330 -8.47 2.44 -17.13
C ILE A 330 -7.28 3.16 -17.77
N VAL A 331 -6.37 2.41 -18.37
CA VAL A 331 -5.14 2.91 -18.99
C VAL A 331 -5.22 2.72 -20.48
N ASP A 332 -4.96 3.79 -21.23
CA ASP A 332 -4.91 3.79 -22.68
C ASP A 332 -6.23 3.23 -23.29
N GLY A 333 -7.33 3.93 -23.02
CA GLY A 333 -8.64 3.61 -23.58
C GLY A 333 -8.62 3.75 -25.10
N LEU A 334 -9.24 2.81 -25.81
CA LEU A 334 -9.21 2.76 -27.27
C LEU A 334 -10.41 3.50 -27.92
N GLY A 335 -10.96 4.52 -27.24
CA GLY A 335 -11.97 5.41 -27.78
C GLY A 335 -11.44 6.37 -28.85
N ASP A 336 -12.34 6.97 -29.61
CA ASP A 336 -11.97 7.98 -30.60
C ASP A 336 -11.54 9.28 -29.93
N LYS A 337 -10.34 9.76 -30.24
CA LYS A 337 -9.76 10.98 -29.64
C LYS A 337 -10.59 12.22 -29.87
N LYS A 338 -11.29 12.29 -31.00
CA LYS A 338 -12.15 13.42 -31.30
C LYS A 338 -13.40 13.39 -30.41
N GLU A 339 -14.02 12.22 -30.23
CA GLU A 339 -15.19 12.08 -29.35
C GLU A 339 -14.82 12.40 -27.90
N ILE A 340 -13.62 12.00 -27.44
CA ILE A 340 -13.09 12.36 -26.11
C ILE A 340 -12.92 13.88 -25.99
N ALA A 341 -12.32 14.53 -27.00
CA ALA A 341 -12.12 15.98 -27.00
C ALA A 341 -13.46 16.73 -27.04
N ASP A 342 -14.43 16.28 -27.84
CA ASP A 342 -15.78 16.86 -27.93
C ASP A 342 -16.49 16.71 -26.56
N ARG A 343 -16.33 15.57 -25.88
CA ARG A 343 -16.89 15.35 -24.54
C ARG A 343 -16.28 16.27 -23.49
N VAL A 344 -14.96 16.45 -23.52
CA VAL A 344 -14.25 17.41 -22.66
C VAL A 344 -14.76 18.83 -22.89
N ALA A 345 -14.97 19.25 -24.15
CA ALA A 345 -15.53 20.55 -24.49
C ALA A 345 -16.96 20.71 -23.97
N GLN A 346 -17.79 19.67 -24.08
CA GLN A 346 -19.15 19.65 -23.55
C GLN A 346 -19.18 19.85 -22.02
N ILE A 347 -18.33 19.15 -21.29
CA ILE A 347 -18.25 19.27 -19.81
C ILE A 347 -17.79 20.68 -19.43
N LYS A 348 -16.82 21.27 -20.15
CA LYS A 348 -16.37 22.66 -19.93
C LYS A 348 -17.53 23.65 -20.13
N GLY A 349 -18.33 23.49 -21.17
CA GLY A 349 -19.51 24.31 -21.37
C GLY A 349 -20.52 24.17 -20.22
N GLN A 350 -20.77 22.97 -19.72
CA GLN A 350 -21.64 22.74 -18.57
C GLN A 350 -21.12 23.43 -17.29
N ILE A 351 -19.80 23.48 -17.07
CA ILE A 351 -19.17 24.18 -15.94
C ILE A 351 -19.45 25.68 -16.00
N GLU A 352 -19.40 26.28 -17.20
CA GLU A 352 -19.68 27.72 -17.42
C GLU A 352 -21.15 28.06 -17.22
N GLU A 353 -22.06 27.18 -17.63
CA GLU A 353 -23.50 27.40 -17.57
C GLU A 353 -24.11 27.15 -16.19
N THR A 354 -23.51 26.28 -15.39
CA THR A 354 -24.08 25.90 -14.09
C THR A 354 -24.01 27.04 -13.08
N LYS A 355 -25.11 27.25 -12.34
CA LYS A 355 -25.23 28.24 -11.26
C LYS A 355 -25.03 27.63 -9.87
N SER A 356 -24.98 26.33 -9.77
CA SER A 356 -24.77 25.60 -8.51
C SER A 356 -23.28 25.37 -8.29
N ASP A 357 -22.73 25.87 -7.19
CA ASP A 357 -21.32 25.66 -6.85
C ASP A 357 -21.01 24.19 -6.63
N PHE A 358 -21.94 23.44 -6.04
CA PHE A 358 -21.81 22.00 -5.85
C PHE A 358 -21.77 21.22 -7.19
N ASP A 359 -22.66 21.59 -8.15
CA ASP A 359 -22.64 20.94 -9.46
C ASP A 359 -21.40 21.33 -10.25
N ARG A 360 -20.95 22.59 -10.11
CA ARG A 360 -19.70 23.05 -10.72
C ARG A 360 -18.51 22.25 -10.22
N GLU A 361 -18.38 22.05 -8.91
CA GLU A 361 -17.33 21.21 -8.31
C GLU A 361 -17.36 19.79 -8.87
N LYS A 362 -18.53 19.18 -8.96
CA LYS A 362 -18.66 17.80 -9.48
C LYS A 362 -18.41 17.69 -10.98
N LEU A 363 -18.71 18.72 -11.76
CA LEU A 363 -18.34 18.78 -13.17
C LEU A 363 -16.84 18.98 -13.35
N GLN A 364 -16.19 19.79 -12.50
CA GLN A 364 -14.75 19.97 -12.50
C GLN A 364 -14.01 18.66 -12.14
N GLU A 365 -14.48 17.94 -11.12
CA GLU A 365 -13.95 16.62 -10.77
C GLU A 365 -14.05 15.64 -11.96
N ARG A 366 -15.19 15.61 -12.63
CA ARG A 366 -15.41 14.74 -13.80
C ARG A 366 -14.54 15.14 -14.99
N LEU A 367 -14.38 16.45 -15.23
CA LEU A 367 -13.48 16.98 -16.25
C LEU A 367 -12.04 16.58 -15.98
N ALA A 368 -11.58 16.73 -14.74
CA ALA A 368 -10.22 16.36 -14.34
C ALA A 368 -9.94 14.86 -14.56
N LYS A 369 -10.90 14.00 -14.21
CA LYS A 369 -10.79 12.55 -14.44
C LYS A 369 -10.71 12.17 -15.92
N LEU A 370 -11.44 12.85 -16.80
CA LEU A 370 -11.44 12.55 -18.24
C LEU A 370 -10.28 13.21 -19.00
N ALA A 371 -9.93 14.44 -18.65
CA ALA A 371 -8.93 15.25 -19.34
C ALA A 371 -7.52 15.09 -18.77
N GLY A 372 -7.38 14.59 -17.53
CA GLY A 372 -6.10 14.51 -16.82
C GLY A 372 -5.16 13.45 -17.38
N GLY A 373 -5.67 12.46 -18.07
CA GLY A 373 -4.89 11.32 -18.57
C GLY A 373 -4.33 10.44 -17.46
N VAL A 374 -3.51 9.48 -17.84
CA VAL A 374 -2.76 8.61 -16.94
C VAL A 374 -1.28 8.66 -17.33
N ALA A 375 -0.42 9.00 -16.39
CA ALA A 375 1.01 8.82 -16.58
C ALA A 375 1.38 7.36 -16.27
N VAL A 376 2.01 6.69 -17.21
CA VAL A 376 2.43 5.30 -17.10
C VAL A 376 3.94 5.25 -17.04
N ILE A 377 4.48 4.86 -15.89
CA ILE A 377 5.90 4.56 -15.75
C ILE A 377 6.10 3.08 -16.05
N ARG A 378 6.73 2.76 -17.19
CA ARG A 378 7.06 1.39 -17.56
C ARG A 378 8.45 1.07 -17.09
N VAL A 379 8.55 0.21 -16.09
CA VAL A 379 9.84 -0.18 -15.47
C VAL A 379 10.48 -1.28 -16.30
N GLY A 380 11.67 -1.02 -16.82
CA GLY A 380 12.47 -1.98 -17.56
C GLY A 380 13.73 -2.36 -16.78
N ALA A 381 14.15 -3.63 -16.92
CA ALA A 381 15.41 -4.14 -16.37
C ALA A 381 15.93 -5.31 -17.18
N ALA A 382 17.18 -5.73 -16.92
CA ALA A 382 17.81 -6.84 -17.64
C ALA A 382 17.29 -8.21 -17.19
N THR A 383 16.83 -8.33 -15.95
CA THR A 383 16.32 -9.57 -15.37
C THR A 383 14.95 -9.35 -14.71
N GLU A 384 14.16 -10.40 -14.60
CA GLU A 384 12.84 -10.35 -13.94
C GLU A 384 12.95 -9.97 -12.45
N THR A 385 13.99 -10.46 -11.78
CA THR A 385 14.24 -10.13 -10.36
C THR A 385 14.53 -8.65 -10.19
N GLU A 386 15.40 -8.08 -11.02
CA GLU A 386 15.73 -6.64 -11.01
C GLU A 386 14.51 -5.78 -11.35
N MET A 387 13.70 -6.21 -12.33
CA MET A 387 12.49 -5.50 -12.74
C MET A 387 11.46 -5.44 -11.60
N LYS A 388 11.24 -6.56 -10.91
CA LYS A 388 10.30 -6.61 -9.76
C LYS A 388 10.78 -5.72 -8.62
N GLU A 389 12.07 -5.74 -8.32
CA GLU A 389 12.66 -4.88 -7.28
C GLU A 389 12.54 -3.40 -7.65
N ALA A 390 12.89 -3.04 -8.88
CA ALA A 390 12.79 -1.67 -9.37
C ALA A 390 11.34 -1.16 -9.38
N LYS A 391 10.37 -2.04 -9.70
CA LYS A 391 8.95 -1.72 -9.67
C LYS A 391 8.46 -1.44 -8.26
N LEU A 392 8.80 -2.28 -7.27
CA LEU A 392 8.44 -2.06 -5.87
C LEU A 392 8.99 -0.73 -5.36
N ARG A 393 10.27 -0.46 -5.63
CA ARG A 393 10.94 0.79 -5.27
C ARG A 393 10.28 2.02 -5.90
N MET A 394 9.83 1.91 -7.13
CA MET A 394 9.10 2.98 -7.82
C MET A 394 7.70 3.20 -7.22
N GLU A 395 7.01 2.12 -6.84
CA GLU A 395 5.71 2.17 -6.16
C GLU A 395 5.83 2.89 -4.81
N ASP A 396 6.86 2.58 -4.02
CA ASP A 396 7.15 3.24 -2.74
C ASP A 396 7.46 4.74 -2.93
N ALA A 397 8.30 5.06 -3.91
CA ALA A 397 8.64 6.45 -4.25
C ALA A 397 7.41 7.27 -4.64
N LEU A 398 6.53 6.71 -5.45
CA LEU A 398 5.28 7.37 -5.84
C LEU A 398 4.35 7.57 -4.63
N ALA A 399 4.22 6.56 -3.76
CA ALA A 399 3.40 6.65 -2.57
C ALA A 399 3.94 7.67 -1.56
N ALA A 400 5.26 7.66 -1.30
CA ALA A 400 5.92 8.65 -0.46
C ALA A 400 5.73 10.07 -0.98
N THR A 401 5.81 10.26 -2.30
CA THR A 401 5.61 11.56 -2.93
C THR A 401 4.18 12.06 -2.78
N LYS A 402 3.17 11.19 -2.98
CA LYS A 402 1.77 11.53 -2.74
C LYS A 402 1.53 11.90 -1.27
N ALA A 403 2.07 11.13 -0.35
CA ALA A 403 1.99 11.41 1.08
C ALA A 403 2.62 12.77 1.45
N ALA A 404 3.71 13.14 0.81
CA ALA A 404 4.38 14.41 1.01
C ALA A 404 3.59 15.60 0.43
N VAL A 405 2.92 15.42 -0.70
CA VAL A 405 2.00 16.43 -1.26
C VAL A 405 0.79 16.66 -0.35
N GLU A 406 0.28 15.58 0.28
CA GLU A 406 -0.90 15.66 1.15
C GLU A 406 -0.62 16.37 2.49
N GLU A 407 0.48 16.05 3.18
CA GLU A 407 0.74 16.52 4.55
C GLU A 407 2.08 17.24 4.72
N GLY A 408 2.80 17.50 3.63
CA GLY A 408 4.09 18.19 3.65
C GLY A 408 5.27 17.28 3.97
N ILE A 409 6.43 17.91 4.10
CA ILE A 409 7.73 17.30 4.30
C ILE A 409 8.34 17.76 5.63
N ILE A 410 9.19 16.91 6.19
CA ILE A 410 9.96 17.14 7.41
C ILE A 410 11.42 16.76 7.20
N ALA A 411 12.27 17.09 8.17
CA ALA A 411 13.65 16.61 8.22
C ALA A 411 13.68 15.08 8.30
N GLY A 412 14.30 14.44 7.30
CA GLY A 412 14.33 12.99 7.14
C GLY A 412 15.35 12.27 8.00
N GLY A 413 15.57 11.00 7.67
CA GLY A 413 16.58 10.16 8.32
C GLY A 413 16.35 9.91 9.81
N GLY A 414 15.10 9.98 10.28
CA GLY A 414 14.73 9.81 11.68
C GLY A 414 14.98 11.04 12.56
N SER A 415 15.51 12.15 12.01
CA SER A 415 15.82 13.38 12.75
C SER A 415 14.58 14.04 13.34
N ALA A 416 13.45 14.03 12.61
CA ALA A 416 12.19 14.59 13.09
C ALA A 416 11.68 13.92 14.36
N TYR A 417 11.83 12.60 14.50
CA TYR A 417 11.48 11.90 15.74
C TYR A 417 12.32 12.35 16.92
N VAL A 418 13.63 12.52 16.71
CA VAL A 418 14.55 12.97 17.77
C VAL A 418 14.21 14.37 18.23
N HIS A 419 13.87 15.28 17.30
CA HIS A 419 13.45 16.64 17.65
C HIS A 419 12.04 16.70 18.28
N ALA A 420 11.12 15.81 17.87
CA ALA A 420 9.80 15.71 18.52
C ALA A 420 9.92 15.29 19.98
N ALA A 421 10.98 14.56 20.35
CA ALA A 421 11.18 14.05 21.71
C ALA A 421 11.25 15.17 22.77
N GLU A 422 11.68 16.39 22.45
CA GLU A 422 11.71 17.51 23.41
C GLU A 422 10.29 17.87 23.87
N LYS A 423 9.35 18.03 22.93
CA LYS A 423 7.94 18.34 23.25
C LYS A 423 7.26 17.18 23.99
N VAL A 424 7.53 15.96 23.56
CA VAL A 424 7.04 14.75 24.23
C VAL A 424 7.56 14.65 25.66
N ALA A 425 8.84 14.97 25.90
CA ALA A 425 9.43 14.96 27.23
C ALA A 425 8.76 15.96 28.18
N ALA A 426 8.33 17.12 27.69
CA ALA A 426 7.60 18.09 28.49
C ALA A 426 6.29 17.48 29.02
N VAL A 427 5.48 16.87 28.13
CA VAL A 427 4.22 16.21 28.51
C VAL A 427 4.47 14.99 29.41
N VAL A 428 5.48 14.17 29.13
CA VAL A 428 5.85 13.00 29.94
C VAL A 428 6.28 13.40 31.35
N ASN A 429 6.91 14.56 31.53
CA ASN A 429 7.33 15.06 32.84
C ASN A 429 6.15 15.42 33.75
N GLU A 430 5.01 15.78 33.18
CA GLU A 430 3.76 16.08 33.91
C GLU A 430 2.99 14.79 34.30
N MET A 431 3.32 13.64 33.72
CA MET A 431 2.72 12.35 34.06
C MET A 431 3.32 11.79 35.36
N GLU A 432 2.59 10.86 36.01
CA GLU A 432 3.02 10.20 37.23
C GLU A 432 2.97 8.67 37.12
N GLY A 433 3.75 7.96 37.97
CA GLY A 433 3.72 6.51 38.09
C GLY A 433 3.93 5.76 36.76
N ASP A 434 3.11 4.74 36.54
CA ASP A 434 3.21 3.89 35.34
C ASP A 434 2.78 4.64 34.06
N GLU A 435 1.96 5.68 34.15
CA GLU A 435 1.65 6.53 33.01
C GLU A 435 2.90 7.26 32.50
N LYS A 436 3.70 7.81 33.39
CA LYS A 436 5.01 8.39 33.07
C LYS A 436 5.95 7.37 32.46
N THR A 437 5.95 6.14 32.99
CA THR A 437 6.74 5.05 32.45
C THR A 437 6.32 4.72 31.01
N GLY A 438 5.01 4.69 30.72
CA GLY A 438 4.47 4.54 29.37
C GLY A 438 4.96 5.63 28.42
N GLY A 439 4.95 6.89 28.85
CA GLY A 439 5.50 8.02 28.08
C GLY A 439 7.00 7.88 27.80
N LYS A 440 7.78 7.39 28.77
CA LYS A 440 9.22 7.15 28.60
C LYS A 440 9.52 6.04 27.57
N ILE A 441 8.66 5.03 27.44
CA ILE A 441 8.78 4.00 26.39
C ILE A 441 8.75 4.66 25.01
N ILE A 442 7.83 5.57 24.78
CA ILE A 442 7.75 6.31 23.50
C ILE A 442 8.99 7.19 23.31
N LEU A 443 9.41 7.96 24.32
CA LEU A 443 10.62 8.78 24.22
C LEU A 443 11.83 7.95 23.80
N LYS A 444 11.98 6.72 24.32
CA LYS A 444 13.07 5.84 23.94
C LYS A 444 12.91 5.30 22.52
N ALA A 445 11.68 4.97 22.13
CA ALA A 445 11.40 4.46 20.80
C ALA A 445 11.65 5.50 19.70
N LEU A 446 11.41 6.79 19.94
CA LEU A 446 11.66 7.87 18.98
C LEU A 446 13.14 7.98 18.55
N GLU A 447 14.06 7.44 19.32
CA GLU A 447 15.49 7.38 18.98
C GLU A 447 15.82 6.25 17.98
N ALA A 448 15.00 5.19 17.95
CA ALA A 448 15.32 3.94 17.27
C ALA A 448 15.54 4.07 15.74
N PRO A 449 14.74 4.84 14.98
CA PRO A 449 14.95 4.97 13.54
C PRO A 449 16.34 5.54 13.21
N LEU A 450 16.70 6.70 13.76
CA LEU A 450 18.02 7.29 13.55
C LEU A 450 19.14 6.37 14.05
N PHE A 451 18.96 5.75 15.22
CA PHE A 451 19.94 4.80 15.78
C PHE A 451 20.26 3.67 14.80
N HIS A 452 19.24 3.05 14.19
CA HIS A 452 19.45 1.94 13.27
C HIS A 452 19.98 2.37 11.90
N ILE A 453 19.57 3.55 11.39
CA ILE A 453 20.15 4.13 10.17
C ILE A 453 21.67 4.32 10.34
N VAL A 454 22.08 4.88 11.47
CA VAL A 454 23.50 5.13 11.77
C VAL A 454 24.25 3.82 12.00
N SER A 455 23.63 2.85 12.71
CA SER A 455 24.24 1.53 12.96
C SER A 455 24.44 0.73 11.67
N ASN A 456 23.49 0.80 10.72
CA ASN A 456 23.62 0.19 9.40
C ASN A 456 24.73 0.86 8.56
N ALA A 457 25.04 2.12 8.84
CA ALA A 457 26.20 2.81 8.25
C ALA A 457 27.54 2.41 8.89
N GLY A 458 27.54 1.58 9.93
CA GLY A 458 28.75 1.12 10.62
C GLY A 458 29.26 2.09 11.70
N LEU A 459 28.40 3.01 12.16
CA LEU A 459 28.74 4.04 13.14
C LEU A 459 28.02 3.79 14.49
N GLU A 460 28.46 4.48 15.53
CA GLU A 460 27.88 4.40 16.87
C GLU A 460 26.57 5.19 16.96
N GLY A 461 25.41 4.52 16.80
CA GLY A 461 24.09 5.13 16.78
C GLY A 461 23.79 6.00 17.99
N ALA A 462 24.12 5.55 19.21
CA ALA A 462 23.84 6.30 20.44
C ALA A 462 24.59 7.65 20.49
N VAL A 463 25.82 7.70 19.98
CA VAL A 463 26.61 8.94 19.94
C VAL A 463 25.99 9.95 19.01
N ILE A 464 25.57 9.51 17.82
CA ILE A 464 24.97 10.39 16.82
C ILE A 464 23.59 10.87 17.28
N VAL A 465 22.72 9.98 17.81
CA VAL A 465 21.43 10.37 18.36
C VAL A 465 21.57 11.47 19.44
N ASN A 466 22.51 11.31 20.37
CA ASN A 466 22.75 12.33 21.40
C ASN A 466 23.23 13.66 20.83
N LYS A 467 24.06 13.64 19.79
CA LYS A 467 24.46 14.88 19.11
C LYS A 467 23.30 15.56 18.39
N VAL A 468 22.44 14.78 17.71
CA VAL A 468 21.26 15.34 17.01
C VAL A 468 20.28 15.99 17.98
N LYS A 469 20.12 15.46 19.18
CA LYS A 469 19.29 16.11 20.25
C LYS A 469 19.76 17.51 20.63
N GLU A 470 21.04 17.82 20.46
CA GLU A 470 21.64 19.13 20.77
C GLU A 470 21.56 20.11 19.59
N LEU A 471 21.21 19.63 18.39
CA LEU A 471 21.12 20.47 17.20
C LEU A 471 19.76 21.19 17.12
N PRO A 472 19.70 22.33 16.41
CA PRO A 472 18.44 23.00 16.09
C PRO A 472 17.49 22.09 15.29
N VAL A 473 16.18 22.30 15.46
CA VAL A 473 15.15 21.62 14.68
C VAL A 473 15.43 21.79 13.18
N GLY A 474 15.31 20.70 12.41
CA GLY A 474 15.61 20.65 10.98
C GLY A 474 17.06 20.23 10.65
N GLN A 475 17.97 20.26 11.62
CA GLN A 475 19.30 19.70 11.45
C GLN A 475 19.33 18.21 11.86
N GLY A 476 20.20 17.44 11.20
CA GLY A 476 20.31 16.01 11.46
C GLY A 476 21.63 15.44 10.96
N PHE A 477 21.68 14.13 10.83
CA PHE A 477 22.86 13.41 10.40
C PHE A 477 22.64 12.73 9.05
N ASP A 478 23.39 13.15 8.05
CA ASP A 478 23.49 12.46 6.76
C ASP A 478 24.36 11.20 6.93
N ALA A 479 23.73 10.06 7.03
CA ALA A 479 24.41 8.78 7.24
C ALA A 479 25.14 8.28 5.98
N TYR A 480 24.84 8.82 4.80
CA TYR A 480 25.55 8.48 3.58
C TYR A 480 26.93 9.14 3.53
N ASN A 481 26.97 10.47 3.77
CA ASN A 481 28.18 11.29 3.75
C ASN A 481 28.86 11.40 5.14
N GLU A 482 28.22 10.92 6.21
CA GLU A 482 28.72 10.91 7.58
C GLU A 482 28.97 12.31 8.18
N ILE A 483 28.08 13.27 7.85
CA ILE A 483 28.15 14.66 8.27
C ILE A 483 26.84 15.16 8.89
N PHE A 484 26.93 16.18 9.75
CA PHE A 484 25.77 16.90 10.26
C PHE A 484 25.38 18.02 9.31
N VAL A 485 24.11 18.08 8.91
CA VAL A 485 23.60 19.03 7.90
C VAL A 485 22.20 19.53 8.29
N ASP A 486 21.79 20.63 7.63
CA ASP A 486 20.39 21.01 7.53
C ASP A 486 19.72 20.02 6.56
N MET A 487 18.84 19.16 7.09
CA MET A 487 18.29 18.02 6.35
C MET A 487 17.46 18.47 5.16
N ILE A 488 16.65 19.53 5.34
CA ILE A 488 15.77 20.04 4.28
C ILE A 488 16.62 20.62 3.14
N LYS A 489 17.64 21.44 3.45
CA LYS A 489 18.54 22.01 2.44
C LYS A 489 19.43 20.96 1.76
N ALA A 490 19.81 19.91 2.50
CA ALA A 490 20.54 18.78 1.94
C ALA A 490 19.68 17.87 1.07
N GLY A 491 18.35 18.10 1.04
CA GLY A 491 17.39 17.29 0.29
C GLY A 491 17.08 15.95 0.95
N ILE A 492 17.38 15.78 2.25
CA ILE A 492 17.06 14.56 3.01
C ILE A 492 15.71 14.78 3.70
N LEU A 493 14.64 14.39 3.00
CA LEU A 493 13.26 14.72 3.32
C LEU A 493 12.43 13.46 3.55
N ASP A 494 11.61 13.46 4.60
CA ASP A 494 10.61 12.43 4.84
C ASP A 494 9.20 13.04 4.74
N PRO A 495 8.19 12.33 4.20
CA PRO A 495 6.81 12.77 4.25
C PRO A 495 6.28 12.76 5.70
N ALA A 496 5.65 13.85 6.12
CA ALA A 496 5.08 13.94 7.47
C ALA A 496 4.02 12.86 7.72
N LYS A 497 3.19 12.55 6.71
CA LYS A 497 2.17 11.50 6.76
C LYS A 497 2.78 10.12 7.01
N VAL A 498 3.86 9.77 6.33
CA VAL A 498 4.58 8.50 6.50
C VAL A 498 5.11 8.38 7.93
N THR A 499 5.83 9.42 8.37
CA THR A 499 6.46 9.46 9.70
C THR A 499 5.43 9.34 10.83
N ARG A 500 4.34 10.13 10.81
CA ARG A 500 3.32 10.05 11.85
C ARG A 500 2.55 8.72 11.84
N SER A 501 2.23 8.19 10.64
CA SER A 501 1.48 6.94 10.50
C SER A 501 2.28 5.76 11.02
N ALA A 502 3.58 5.68 10.72
CA ALA A 502 4.48 4.67 11.27
C ALA A 502 4.49 4.67 12.79
N LEU A 503 4.58 5.86 13.42
CA LEU A 503 4.56 5.99 14.88
C LEU A 503 3.22 5.58 15.50
N GLN A 504 2.10 5.99 14.90
CA GLN A 504 0.76 5.68 15.39
C GLN A 504 0.46 4.17 15.32
N ASN A 505 0.79 3.54 14.19
CA ASN A 505 0.57 2.10 14.00
C ASN A 505 1.49 1.28 14.93
N ALA A 506 2.77 1.61 15.00
CA ALA A 506 3.72 0.98 15.93
C ALA A 506 3.23 1.06 17.38
N THR A 507 2.74 2.23 17.83
CA THR A 507 2.19 2.39 19.18
C THR A 507 0.94 1.55 19.39
N SER A 508 0.07 1.45 18.39
CA SER A 508 -1.15 0.65 18.46
C SER A 508 -0.84 -0.83 18.67
N VAL A 509 0.05 -1.39 17.86
CA VAL A 509 0.45 -2.80 17.95
C VAL A 509 1.24 -3.07 19.24
N ALA A 510 2.26 -2.26 19.54
CA ALA A 510 3.06 -2.44 20.75
C ALA A 510 2.21 -2.35 22.02
N SER A 511 1.33 -1.34 22.13
CA SER A 511 0.46 -1.18 23.31
C SER A 511 -0.54 -2.32 23.48
N THR A 512 -1.03 -2.90 22.38
CA THR A 512 -1.92 -4.07 22.41
C THR A 512 -1.15 -5.32 22.87
N LEU A 513 0.05 -5.54 22.33
CA LEU A 513 0.91 -6.66 22.72
C LEU A 513 1.30 -6.58 24.20
N LEU A 514 1.67 -5.41 24.70
CA LEU A 514 2.03 -5.19 26.11
C LEU A 514 0.88 -5.43 27.09
N THR A 515 -0.37 -5.32 26.65
CA THR A 515 -1.56 -5.63 27.48
C THR A 515 -1.97 -7.10 27.43
N THR A 516 -1.27 -7.94 26.66
CA THR A 516 -1.59 -9.36 26.52
C THR A 516 -1.07 -10.16 27.73
N GLU A 517 -1.93 -11.00 28.31
CA GLU A 517 -1.61 -11.85 29.47
C GLU A 517 -1.58 -13.32 29.10
N SER A 518 -2.35 -13.75 28.08
CA SER A 518 -2.39 -15.14 27.65
C SER A 518 -2.39 -15.25 26.13
N VAL A 519 -1.77 -16.31 25.62
CA VAL A 519 -1.72 -16.62 24.19
C VAL A 519 -2.22 -18.04 23.96
N VAL A 520 -3.10 -18.23 22.98
CA VAL A 520 -3.76 -19.51 22.69
C VAL A 520 -3.40 -19.94 21.27
N ALA A 521 -2.72 -21.06 21.14
CA ALA A 521 -2.33 -21.64 19.86
C ALA A 521 -3.08 -22.94 19.56
N ASN A 522 -3.18 -23.31 18.29
CA ASN A 522 -3.58 -24.66 17.89
C ASN A 522 -2.40 -25.61 18.10
N ILE A 523 -2.68 -26.79 18.69
CA ILE A 523 -1.68 -27.85 18.73
C ILE A 523 -1.54 -28.42 17.31
N LYS A 524 -0.31 -28.43 16.78
CA LYS A 524 -0.01 -29.10 15.51
C LYS A 524 -0.33 -30.58 15.67
N GLU A 525 -1.27 -31.12 14.88
CA GLU A 525 -1.47 -32.55 14.77
C GLU A 525 -0.26 -33.09 14.00
N GLU A 526 0.53 -33.98 14.64
CA GLU A 526 1.51 -34.77 13.92
C GLU A 526 0.76 -35.58 12.86
N THR A 527 0.97 -35.27 11.61
CA THR A 527 0.49 -36.13 10.52
C THR A 527 1.13 -37.51 10.74
N PRO A 528 0.34 -38.58 10.96
CA PRO A 528 0.91 -39.91 11.14
C PRO A 528 1.77 -40.20 9.91
N ALA A 529 3.04 -40.52 10.13
CA ALA A 529 3.92 -40.99 9.08
C ALA A 529 3.18 -42.13 8.37
N MET A 530 2.92 -41.99 7.06
CA MET A 530 2.38 -43.11 6.27
C MET A 530 3.33 -44.29 6.49
N PRO A 531 2.83 -45.47 6.92
CA PRO A 531 3.68 -46.63 7.04
C PRO A 531 4.32 -46.87 5.69
N ALA A 532 5.65 -46.88 5.66
CA ALA A 532 6.43 -47.24 4.48
C ALA A 532 5.84 -48.53 3.94
N GLY A 533 5.27 -48.45 2.73
CA GLY A 533 4.52 -49.53 2.13
C GLY A 533 5.27 -50.83 2.20
N ALA A 534 4.63 -51.83 2.76
CA ALA A 534 5.03 -53.20 2.59
C ALA A 534 5.06 -53.52 1.09
N GLY A 535 6.25 -53.45 0.49
CA GLY A 535 6.56 -54.02 -0.82
C GLY A 535 6.29 -55.51 -0.76
N GLY A 536 5.06 -55.91 -0.97
CA GLY A 536 4.66 -57.30 -1.10
C GLY A 536 5.08 -57.85 -2.43
N MET A 537 6.05 -58.71 -2.39
CA MET A 537 6.34 -59.72 -3.43
C MET A 537 5.05 -60.30 -3.99
N GLY A 538 4.94 -60.34 -5.29
CA GLY A 538 3.94 -61.06 -6.05
C GLY A 538 4.55 -61.41 -7.37
N GLY A 539 5.45 -62.40 -7.35
CA GLY A 539 5.90 -63.05 -8.56
C GLY A 539 4.93 -64.15 -9.01
N MET A 540 5.07 -64.49 -10.27
CA MET A 540 4.68 -65.73 -10.94
C MET A 540 3.19 -65.94 -11.20
N MET A 541 2.75 -65.81 -12.40
CA MET A 541 2.61 -66.74 -13.53
C MET A 541 2.06 -66.00 -14.74
#